data_260931feb6c09997b7aaf0d31753d7bb
#
_entry.id   260931feb6c09997b7aaf0d31753d7bb
#
_cell.length_a   1.000
_cell.length_b   1.000
_cell.length_c   1.000
_cell.angle_alpha   90.00
_cell.angle_beta   90.00
_cell.angle_gamma   90.00
#
_symmetry.space_group_name_H-M   'P 1'
#
loop_
_entity.id
_entity.type
_entity.pdbx_description
1 polymer ?
#
loop_
_entity_poly.entity_id
_entity_poly.type
_entity_poly.pdbx_seq_one_letter_code
_entity_poly.pdbx_strand_id
1 'polypeptide(L)'
;KNCFVFTKLRNVAGITTSSSQRAFDMLLKCQYLQEVNNGRGVIFATGTPISNSLSEMFVMQRYLQPQELERFGWSYFDTWAAHFGKRTSALEIKPEGGGYRMRDRFAKFYNMPELMAVFREVADIKTSDMLDIPGLPSVHGGKAEIITTETTPAQKAIMAEFILRAEAIRAGRVKPEEDNMLKLTSEARMMAIDPRLVDPNAGNDPESKLNVCINE
;
A
#
# COMPACT_ATOMS: atom_id res chain seq x y z
N LYS A 1 3.05 10.89 2.41
CA LYS A 1 3.44 9.48 2.43
C LYS A 1 4.26 9.07 1.19
N ASN A 2 4.04 9.70 0.05
CA ASN A 2 4.73 9.42 -1.22
C ASN A 2 6.00 10.27 -1.41
N CYS A 3 6.64 10.70 -0.34
CA CYS A 3 7.92 11.38 -0.44
C CYS A 3 8.99 10.36 -0.84
N PHE A 4 9.86 10.79 -1.74
CA PHE A 4 10.93 9.96 -2.25
C PHE A 4 11.86 9.46 -1.14
N VAL A 5 12.18 8.17 -1.19
CA VAL A 5 13.11 7.51 -0.28
C VAL A 5 14.34 7.09 -1.05
N PHE A 6 15.48 7.67 -0.71
CA PHE A 6 16.77 7.22 -1.24
C PHE A 6 17.18 5.92 -0.55
N THR A 7 17.43 4.88 -1.33
CA THR A 7 17.85 3.57 -0.82
C THR A 7 18.75 2.86 -1.80
N LYS A 8 19.71 2.11 -1.27
CA LYS A 8 20.53 1.15 -2.01
C LYS A 8 19.85 -0.22 -2.12
N LEU A 9 18.75 -0.43 -1.39
CA LEU A 9 17.97 -1.66 -1.44
C LEU A 9 17.30 -1.79 -2.81
N ARG A 10 17.58 -2.87 -3.51
CA ARG A 10 17.01 -3.17 -4.83
C ARG A 10 16.12 -4.39 -4.76
N ASN A 11 15.08 -4.43 -5.60
CA ASN A 11 14.15 -5.55 -5.71
C ASN A 11 13.40 -5.91 -4.42
N VAL A 12 13.25 -4.95 -3.49
CA VAL A 12 12.50 -5.12 -2.25
C VAL A 12 11.15 -4.44 -2.41
N ALA A 13 10.08 -5.21 -2.30
CA ALA A 13 8.72 -4.67 -2.32
C ALA A 13 8.40 -3.96 -0.99
N GLY A 14 7.50 -2.97 -1.05
CA GLY A 14 7.09 -2.21 0.12
C GLY A 14 7.99 -1.01 0.44
N ILE A 15 8.83 -0.59 -0.51
CA ILE A 15 9.61 0.65 -0.43
C ILE A 15 9.15 1.57 -1.56
N THR A 16 8.71 2.77 -1.20
CA THR A 16 8.30 3.79 -2.17
C THR A 16 9.52 4.50 -2.72
N THR A 17 9.90 4.18 -3.96
CA THR A 17 11.04 4.80 -4.66
C THR A 17 10.61 5.81 -5.72
N SER A 18 9.30 5.96 -5.97
CA SER A 18 8.79 6.96 -6.91
C SER A 18 8.84 8.36 -6.31
N SER A 19 9.33 9.32 -7.07
CA SER A 19 9.33 10.72 -6.66
C SER A 19 8.00 11.39 -6.95
N SER A 20 7.49 12.14 -5.97
CA SER A 20 6.37 13.05 -6.16
C SER A 20 6.88 14.48 -5.93
N GLN A 21 6.79 15.32 -6.95
CA GLN A 21 7.18 16.73 -6.82
C GLN A 21 6.40 17.44 -5.71
N ARG A 22 5.11 17.13 -5.55
CA ARG A 22 4.26 17.68 -4.48
C ARG A 22 4.75 17.27 -3.09
N ALA A 23 5.16 16.01 -2.94
CA ALA A 23 5.66 15.53 -1.65
C ALA A 23 7.01 16.15 -1.30
N PHE A 24 7.87 16.38 -2.29
CA PHE A 24 9.15 17.04 -2.10
C PHE A 24 8.97 18.53 -1.77
N ASP A 25 8.11 19.25 -2.50
CA ASP A 25 7.76 20.63 -2.20
C ASP A 25 7.18 20.77 -0.78
N MET A 26 6.29 19.86 -0.39
CA MET A 26 5.76 19.82 0.98
C MET A 26 6.87 19.60 2.01
N LEU A 27 7.83 18.72 1.76
CA LEU A 27 8.94 18.47 2.68
C LEU A 27 9.75 19.75 2.90
N LEU A 28 10.12 20.45 1.83
CA LEU A 28 10.88 21.71 1.92
C LEU A 28 10.11 22.77 2.71
N LYS A 29 8.81 22.92 2.46
CA LYS A 29 7.96 23.85 3.20
C LYS A 29 7.85 23.49 4.68
N CYS A 30 7.71 22.23 5.02
CA CYS A 30 7.68 21.77 6.41
C CYS A 30 9.01 22.04 7.11
N GLN A 31 10.13 21.76 6.46
CA GLN A 31 11.46 22.05 6.99
C GLN A 31 11.66 23.54 7.25
N TYR A 32 11.29 24.39 6.28
CA TYR A 32 11.35 25.84 6.45
C TYR A 32 10.50 26.32 7.64
N LEU A 33 9.26 25.83 7.75
CA LEU A 33 8.39 26.21 8.87
C LEU A 33 8.95 25.78 10.22
N GLN A 34 9.55 24.61 10.29
CA GLN A 34 10.19 24.11 11.51
C GLN A 34 11.45 24.93 11.85
N GLU A 35 12.25 25.31 10.86
CA GLU A 35 13.44 26.13 11.05
C GLU A 35 13.08 27.51 11.65
N VAL A 36 12.10 28.21 11.07
CA VAL A 36 11.70 29.55 11.53
C VAL A 36 10.89 29.52 12.83
N ASN A 37 10.34 28.37 13.24
CA ASN A 37 9.51 28.23 14.43
C ASN A 37 10.13 27.29 15.49
N ASN A 38 11.45 27.13 15.51
CA ASN A 38 12.16 26.31 16.50
C ASN A 38 11.62 24.87 16.59
N GLY A 39 11.51 24.19 15.46
CA GLY A 39 11.05 22.81 15.36
C GLY A 39 9.51 22.62 15.39
N ARG A 40 8.74 23.71 15.36
CA ARG A 40 7.27 23.72 15.42
C ARG A 40 6.64 24.19 14.11
N GLY A 41 5.30 24.27 14.07
CA GLY A 41 4.56 24.89 12.96
C GLY A 41 4.00 23.89 11.95
N VAL A 42 4.18 22.58 12.15
CA VAL A 42 3.65 21.54 11.26
C VAL A 42 2.82 20.55 12.06
N ILE A 43 1.57 20.36 11.65
CA ILE A 43 0.64 19.39 12.25
C ILE A 43 0.03 18.57 11.13
N PHE A 44 0.13 17.24 11.25
CA PHE A 44 -0.54 16.29 10.35
C PHE A 44 -1.66 15.57 11.09
N ALA A 45 -2.85 15.54 10.50
CA ALA A 45 -3.98 14.75 11.00
C ALA A 45 -4.33 13.69 9.96
N THR A 46 -4.35 12.44 10.37
CA THR A 46 -4.67 11.30 9.50
C THR A 46 -5.19 10.11 10.29
N GLY A 47 -6.20 9.43 9.78
CA GLY A 47 -6.67 8.14 10.31
C GLY A 47 -5.78 6.95 9.91
N THR A 48 -4.83 7.14 8.98
CA THR A 48 -3.98 6.05 8.45
C THR A 48 -2.55 6.53 8.25
N PRO A 49 -1.75 6.68 9.31
CA PRO A 49 -0.36 7.15 9.20
C PRO A 49 0.50 6.22 8.34
N ILE A 50 0.23 4.92 8.40
CA ILE A 50 0.85 3.89 7.57
C ILE A 50 -0.28 3.13 6.86
N SER A 51 -0.27 3.06 5.53
CA SER A 51 -1.32 2.40 4.76
C SER A 51 -0.79 1.31 3.80
N ASN A 52 0.22 1.63 3.00
CA ASN A 52 0.68 0.76 1.92
C ASN A 52 2.07 0.19 2.14
N SER A 53 2.90 0.87 2.91
CA SER A 53 4.31 0.52 3.07
C SER A 53 4.85 0.95 4.43
N LEU A 54 5.69 0.12 5.01
CA LEU A 54 6.40 0.46 6.24
C LEU A 54 7.35 1.65 6.06
N SER A 55 7.80 1.93 4.86
CA SER A 55 8.61 3.13 4.55
C SER A 55 7.86 4.44 4.78
N GLU A 56 6.52 4.40 4.80
CA GLU A 56 5.70 5.59 5.14
C GLU A 56 5.97 6.09 6.55
N MET A 57 6.32 5.19 7.49
CA MET A 57 6.70 5.59 8.84
C MET A 57 7.99 6.43 8.85
N PHE A 58 9.01 6.00 8.11
CA PHE A 58 10.23 6.80 7.94
C PHE A 58 9.92 8.16 7.31
N VAL A 59 9.05 8.17 6.30
CA VAL A 59 8.63 9.42 5.65
C VAL A 59 7.94 10.35 6.64
N MET A 60 7.05 9.85 7.49
CA MET A 60 6.41 10.66 8.53
C MET A 60 7.43 11.23 9.52
N GLN A 61 8.40 10.43 9.96
CA GLN A 61 9.46 10.91 10.84
C GLN A 61 10.35 11.95 10.16
N ARG A 62 10.63 11.84 8.86
CA ARG A 62 11.37 12.88 8.12
C ARG A 62 10.65 14.23 8.11
N TYR A 63 9.33 14.24 8.13
CA TYR A 63 8.55 15.49 8.24
C TYR A 63 8.51 16.02 9.66
N LEU A 64 8.38 15.16 10.66
CA LEU A 64 8.04 15.56 12.03
C LEU A 64 9.22 15.55 12.99
N GLN A 65 10.23 14.74 12.73
CA GLN A 65 11.37 14.48 13.63
C GLN A 65 12.72 14.47 12.90
N PRO A 66 13.03 15.44 12.01
CA PRO A 66 14.31 15.41 11.28
C PRO A 66 15.52 15.47 12.20
N GLN A 67 15.45 16.27 13.31
CA GLN A 67 16.54 16.38 14.27
C GLN A 67 16.78 15.09 15.04
N GLU A 68 15.71 14.37 15.42
CA GLU A 68 15.83 13.08 16.11
C GLU A 68 16.41 12.00 15.17
N LEU A 69 15.99 11.99 13.91
CA LEU A 69 16.60 11.08 12.91
C LEU A 69 18.11 11.36 12.76
N GLU A 70 18.52 12.61 12.78
CA GLU A 70 19.93 12.99 12.71
C GLU A 70 20.67 12.58 13.99
N ARG A 71 20.13 12.86 15.16
CA ARG A 71 20.70 12.52 16.47
C ARG A 71 20.99 11.03 16.62
N PHE A 72 20.08 10.16 16.10
CA PHE A 72 20.24 8.72 16.16
C PHE A 72 21.00 8.11 14.95
N GLY A 73 21.41 8.92 13.98
CA GLY A 73 22.06 8.44 12.75
C GLY A 73 21.11 7.72 11.78
N TRP A 74 19.81 7.99 11.88
CA TRP A 74 18.76 7.40 11.05
C TRP A 74 18.25 8.32 9.92
N SER A 75 18.98 9.35 9.58
CA SER A 75 18.61 10.32 8.53
C SER A 75 18.46 9.67 7.15
N TYR A 76 19.15 8.55 6.91
CA TYR A 76 19.03 7.77 5.68
C TYR A 76 18.12 6.57 5.89
N PHE A 77 17.28 6.30 4.88
CA PHE A 77 16.34 5.18 4.96
C PHE A 77 17.03 3.85 5.24
N ASP A 78 18.18 3.60 4.64
CA ASP A 78 18.88 2.31 4.78
C ASP A 78 19.36 2.07 6.23
N THR A 79 19.82 3.11 6.92
CA THR A 79 20.20 3.02 8.35
C THR A 79 18.98 2.85 9.23
N TRP A 80 17.92 3.61 8.99
CA TRP A 80 16.64 3.45 9.68
C TRP A 80 16.05 2.06 9.45
N ALA A 81 16.04 1.59 8.21
CA ALA A 81 15.51 0.29 7.83
C ALA A 81 16.31 -0.87 8.42
N ALA A 82 17.62 -0.73 8.55
CA ALA A 82 18.47 -1.72 9.23
C ALA A 82 18.11 -1.86 10.71
N HIS A 83 17.64 -0.78 11.35
CA HIS A 83 17.30 -0.76 12.76
C HIS A 83 15.85 -1.20 13.05
N PHE A 84 14.91 -0.82 12.19
CA PHE A 84 13.48 -1.01 12.43
C PHE A 84 12.79 -1.96 11.44
N GLY A 85 13.43 -2.34 10.36
CA GLY A 85 12.79 -3.09 9.30
C GLY A 85 13.31 -4.50 9.14
N LYS A 86 12.39 -5.45 9.02
CA LYS A 86 12.70 -6.83 8.69
C LYS A 86 12.28 -7.14 7.26
N ARG A 87 13.25 -7.57 6.46
CA ARG A 87 12.95 -8.17 5.15
C ARG A 87 12.49 -9.61 5.36
N THR A 88 11.48 -9.98 4.62
CA THR A 88 10.98 -11.35 4.57
C THR A 88 10.89 -11.76 3.11
N SER A 89 11.40 -12.95 2.79
CA SER A 89 11.23 -13.57 1.50
C SER A 89 10.02 -14.50 1.56
N ALA A 90 9.10 -14.34 0.64
CA ALA A 90 7.90 -15.15 0.56
C ALA A 90 7.66 -15.62 -0.87
N LEU A 91 7.08 -16.81 -0.98
CA LEU A 91 6.55 -17.31 -2.23
C LEU A 91 5.20 -16.65 -2.47
N GLU A 92 5.12 -15.80 -3.47
CA GLU A 92 3.90 -15.09 -3.85
C GLU A 92 3.35 -15.62 -5.17
N ILE A 93 2.03 -15.67 -5.29
CA ILE A 93 1.38 -15.92 -6.57
C ILE A 93 1.71 -14.75 -7.50
N LYS A 94 2.07 -15.06 -8.74
CA LYS A 94 2.27 -14.03 -9.75
C LYS A 94 0.96 -13.26 -9.98
N PRO A 95 1.00 -11.93 -10.15
CA PRO A 95 -0.22 -11.12 -10.32
C PRO A 95 -1.14 -11.60 -11.43
N GLU A 96 -0.58 -12.24 -12.44
CA GLU A 96 -1.28 -12.80 -13.59
C GLU A 96 -1.79 -14.23 -13.38
N GLY A 97 -1.54 -14.82 -12.21
CA GLY A 97 -2.05 -16.17 -11.88
C GLY A 97 -1.25 -17.36 -12.42
N GLY A 98 -0.26 -17.15 -13.26
CA GLY A 98 0.50 -18.22 -13.94
C GLY A 98 1.63 -18.86 -13.12
N GLY A 99 1.48 -19.05 -11.80
CA GLY A 99 2.49 -19.70 -10.94
C GLY A 99 2.99 -18.84 -9.80
N TYR A 100 4.13 -19.23 -9.22
CA TYR A 100 4.70 -18.58 -8.05
C TYR A 100 6.00 -17.85 -8.38
N ARG A 101 6.37 -16.86 -7.55
CA ARG A 101 7.67 -16.20 -7.56
C ARG A 101 8.14 -15.95 -6.13
N MET A 102 9.43 -16.06 -5.90
CA MET A 102 10.05 -15.56 -4.68
C MET A 102 10.12 -14.03 -4.74
N ARG A 103 9.73 -13.38 -3.68
CA ARG A 103 9.82 -11.93 -3.57
C ARG A 103 10.25 -11.51 -2.18
N ASP A 104 11.26 -10.67 -2.13
CA ASP A 104 11.66 -9.99 -0.92
C ASP A 104 10.73 -8.81 -0.67
N ARG A 105 10.27 -8.70 0.55
CA ARG A 105 9.34 -7.65 0.97
C ARG A 105 9.83 -7.03 2.27
N PHE A 106 9.78 -5.72 2.34
CA PHE A 106 9.91 -4.97 3.58
C PHE A 106 8.55 -4.96 4.27
N ALA A 107 8.28 -5.97 5.08
CA ALA A 107 6.91 -6.30 5.50
C ALA A 107 6.67 -6.25 6.99
N LYS A 108 7.71 -6.28 7.81
CA LYS A 108 7.55 -6.32 9.27
C LYS A 108 8.46 -5.29 9.93
N PHE A 109 7.95 -4.69 10.99
CA PHE A 109 8.80 -3.93 11.89
C PHE A 109 9.60 -4.86 12.80
N TYR A 110 10.81 -4.45 13.04
CA TYR A 110 11.67 -4.95 14.10
C TYR A 110 11.81 -3.83 15.14
N ASN A 111 12.10 -4.15 16.39
CA ASN A 111 12.30 -3.17 17.45
C ASN A 111 11.18 -2.11 17.55
N MET A 112 9.93 -2.57 17.47
CA MET A 112 8.73 -1.71 17.51
C MET A 112 8.64 -0.87 18.80
N PRO A 113 9.01 -1.35 20.00
CA PRO A 113 8.93 -0.52 21.21
C PRO A 113 9.75 0.76 21.13
N GLU A 114 10.98 0.68 20.62
CA GLU A 114 11.86 1.85 20.45
C GLU A 114 11.31 2.80 19.38
N LEU A 115 10.90 2.26 18.23
CA LEU A 115 10.28 3.05 17.17
C LEU A 115 9.07 3.84 17.68
N MET A 116 8.20 3.19 18.43
CA MET A 116 7.00 3.81 18.97
C MET A 116 7.31 4.79 20.11
N ALA A 117 8.35 4.55 20.91
CA ALA A 117 8.80 5.49 21.94
C ALA A 117 9.24 6.82 21.28
N VAL A 118 10.10 6.74 20.26
CA VAL A 118 10.56 7.93 19.54
C VAL A 118 9.42 8.61 18.79
N PHE A 119 8.54 7.86 18.13
CA PHE A 119 7.44 8.45 17.36
C PHE A 119 6.40 9.16 18.24
N ARG A 120 6.13 8.64 19.44
CA ARG A 120 5.18 9.25 20.41
C ARG A 120 5.63 10.60 20.94
N GLU A 121 6.89 10.98 20.80
CA GLU A 121 7.36 12.33 21.16
C GLU A 121 6.69 13.43 20.33
N VAL A 122 6.25 13.10 19.10
CA VAL A 122 5.62 14.03 18.16
C VAL A 122 4.23 13.61 17.71
N ALA A 123 3.74 12.44 18.13
CA ALA A 123 2.46 11.88 17.67
C ALA A 123 1.50 11.64 18.83
N ASP A 124 0.32 12.26 18.80
CA ASP A 124 -0.82 11.85 19.62
C ASP A 124 -1.62 10.79 18.86
N ILE A 125 -1.61 9.57 19.40
CA ILE A 125 -2.25 8.41 18.77
C ILE A 125 -3.51 8.06 19.56
N LYS A 126 -4.65 8.16 18.89
CA LYS A 126 -5.96 7.72 19.40
C LYS A 126 -6.48 6.59 18.54
N THR A 127 -6.73 5.47 19.14
CA THR A 127 -7.38 4.32 18.50
C THR A 127 -8.90 4.36 18.76
N SER A 128 -9.68 3.66 17.97
CA SER A 128 -11.16 3.69 18.08
C SER A 128 -11.67 3.29 19.45
N ASP A 129 -10.98 2.38 20.15
CA ASP A 129 -11.29 1.95 21.50
C ASP A 129 -10.99 3.01 22.58
N MET A 130 -10.17 4.01 22.26
CA MET A 130 -9.87 5.17 23.12
C MET A 130 -10.84 6.33 22.90
N LEU A 131 -11.72 6.24 21.91
CA LEU A 131 -12.66 7.28 21.53
C LEU A 131 -14.06 6.88 22.00
N ASP A 132 -14.66 7.68 22.89
CA ASP A 132 -16.06 7.53 23.26
C ASP A 132 -16.93 8.30 22.24
N ILE A 133 -17.17 7.68 21.08
CA ILE A 133 -17.99 8.26 20.03
C ILE A 133 -19.38 7.64 20.10
N PRO A 134 -20.40 8.38 20.53
CA PRO A 134 -21.76 7.87 20.61
C PRO A 134 -22.30 7.57 19.21
N GLY A 135 -23.06 6.47 19.09
CA GLY A 135 -23.75 6.11 17.85
C GLY A 135 -22.89 5.45 16.78
N LEU A 136 -21.68 5.00 17.11
CA LEU A 136 -20.91 4.16 16.18
C LEU A 136 -21.68 2.84 15.94
N PRO A 137 -21.93 2.49 14.65
CA PRO A 137 -22.54 1.21 14.33
C PRO A 137 -21.59 0.06 14.74
N SER A 138 -22.12 -0.89 15.47
CA SER A 138 -21.39 -2.11 15.79
C SER A 138 -21.62 -3.16 14.70
N VAL A 139 -20.57 -3.93 14.39
CA VAL A 139 -20.71 -5.08 13.51
C VAL A 139 -21.52 -6.15 14.23
N HIS A 140 -22.56 -6.67 13.59
CA HIS A 140 -23.38 -7.76 14.12
C HIS A 140 -22.48 -8.96 14.49
N GLY A 141 -22.65 -9.50 15.70
CA GLY A 141 -21.77 -10.58 16.18
C GLY A 141 -20.31 -10.19 16.50
N GLY A 142 -19.95 -8.89 16.43
CA GLY A 142 -18.62 -8.37 16.82
C GLY A 142 -17.46 -8.71 15.86
N LYS A 143 -17.73 -9.41 14.75
CA LYS A 143 -16.74 -9.77 13.73
C LYS A 143 -17.32 -9.58 12.33
N ALA A 144 -16.47 -9.15 11.39
CA ALA A 144 -16.84 -9.11 9.99
C ALA A 144 -17.05 -10.54 9.47
N GLU A 145 -18.17 -10.79 8.82
CA GLU A 145 -18.43 -12.01 8.08
C GLU A 145 -17.74 -11.93 6.72
N ILE A 146 -17.06 -13.02 6.33
CA ILE A 146 -16.37 -13.11 5.04
C ILE A 146 -17.20 -13.98 4.13
N ILE A 147 -17.86 -13.38 3.16
CA ILE A 147 -18.61 -14.07 2.13
C ILE A 147 -17.69 -14.31 0.92
N THR A 148 -17.58 -15.56 0.52
CA THR A 148 -16.78 -15.96 -0.64
C THR A 148 -17.67 -16.41 -1.76
N THR A 149 -17.33 -16.04 -2.99
CA THR A 149 -18.01 -16.48 -4.21
C THR A 149 -17.09 -17.35 -5.03
N GLU A 150 -17.66 -18.34 -5.72
CA GLU A 150 -16.92 -19.15 -6.69
C GLU A 150 -16.59 -18.34 -7.94
N THR A 151 -15.49 -18.72 -8.60
CA THR A 151 -15.09 -18.06 -9.86
C THR A 151 -16.05 -18.50 -10.98
N THR A 152 -16.71 -17.53 -11.61
CA THR A 152 -17.67 -17.80 -12.69
C THR A 152 -16.99 -18.27 -13.97
N PRO A 153 -17.70 -18.97 -14.88
CA PRO A 153 -17.14 -19.38 -16.18
C PRO A 153 -16.62 -18.20 -17.00
N ALA A 154 -17.31 -17.07 -17.00
CA ALA A 154 -16.87 -15.84 -17.68
C ALA A 154 -15.56 -15.30 -17.10
N GLN A 155 -15.42 -15.26 -15.78
CA GLN A 155 -14.18 -14.85 -15.13
C GLN A 155 -13.01 -15.79 -15.47
N LYS A 156 -13.25 -17.09 -15.55
CA LYS A 156 -12.21 -18.07 -15.93
C LYS A 156 -11.73 -17.84 -17.37
N ALA A 157 -12.64 -17.55 -18.29
CA ALA A 157 -12.29 -17.26 -19.69
C ALA A 157 -11.46 -15.97 -19.81
N ILE A 158 -11.90 -14.88 -19.18
CA ILE A 158 -11.17 -13.59 -19.18
C ILE A 158 -9.80 -13.74 -18.50
N MET A 159 -9.71 -14.52 -17.42
CA MET A 159 -8.42 -14.77 -16.75
C MET A 159 -7.44 -15.52 -17.65
N ALA A 160 -7.91 -16.49 -18.45
CA ALA A 160 -7.05 -17.17 -19.41
C ALA A 160 -6.47 -16.18 -20.46
N GLU A 161 -7.28 -15.25 -20.94
CA GLU A 161 -6.82 -14.19 -21.84
C GLU A 161 -5.79 -13.27 -21.15
N PHE A 162 -6.01 -12.88 -19.90
CA PHE A 162 -5.07 -12.06 -19.14
C PHE A 162 -3.70 -12.74 -18.97
N ILE A 163 -3.66 -14.06 -18.80
CA ILE A 163 -2.40 -14.81 -18.73
C ILE A 163 -1.63 -14.66 -20.05
N LEU A 164 -2.28 -14.85 -21.19
CA LEU A 164 -1.67 -14.71 -22.50
C LEU A 164 -1.16 -13.28 -22.76
N ARG A 165 -1.95 -12.29 -22.40
CA ARG A 165 -1.55 -10.87 -22.49
C ARG A 165 -0.34 -10.57 -21.61
N ALA A 166 -0.31 -11.06 -20.37
CA ALA A 166 0.81 -10.90 -19.46
C ALA A 166 2.11 -11.50 -20.01
N GLU A 167 2.02 -12.67 -20.65
CA GLU A 167 3.16 -13.32 -21.33
C GLU A 167 3.64 -12.50 -22.52
N ALA A 168 2.75 -11.96 -23.34
CA ALA A 168 3.09 -11.12 -24.47
C ALA A 168 3.77 -9.81 -24.03
N ILE A 169 3.26 -9.15 -22.98
CA ILE A 169 3.86 -7.94 -22.41
C ILE A 169 5.27 -8.23 -21.88
N ARG A 170 5.47 -9.31 -21.16
CA ARG A 170 6.79 -9.71 -20.63
C ARG A 170 7.79 -10.06 -21.71
N ALA A 171 7.32 -10.69 -22.78
CA ALA A 171 8.14 -11.02 -23.94
C ALA A 171 8.46 -9.80 -24.81
N GLY A 172 7.97 -8.60 -24.47
CA GLY A 172 8.17 -7.39 -25.27
C GLY A 172 7.47 -7.44 -26.64
N ARG A 173 6.43 -8.28 -26.79
CA ARG A 173 5.72 -8.44 -28.08
C ARG A 173 4.67 -7.36 -28.32
N VAL A 174 4.35 -6.58 -27.30
CA VAL A 174 3.33 -5.52 -27.33
C VAL A 174 3.98 -4.23 -26.84
N LYS A 175 3.65 -3.11 -27.50
CA LYS A 175 4.15 -1.80 -27.08
C LYS A 175 3.47 -1.35 -25.79
N PRO A 176 4.20 -0.67 -24.90
CA PRO A 176 3.64 -0.22 -23.61
C PRO A 176 2.41 0.70 -23.73
N GLU A 177 2.27 1.41 -24.85
CA GLU A 177 1.15 2.29 -25.14
C GLU A 177 -0.12 1.50 -25.54
N GLU A 178 0.05 0.31 -26.10
CA GLU A 178 -1.06 -0.56 -26.52
C GLU A 178 -1.55 -1.40 -25.33
N ASP A 179 -0.63 -2.10 -24.66
CA ASP A 179 -0.93 -2.89 -23.47
C ASP A 179 0.27 -2.92 -22.51
N ASN A 180 -0.03 -2.95 -21.21
CA ASN A 180 0.99 -2.99 -20.16
C ASN A 180 0.44 -3.62 -18.88
N MET A 181 1.36 -4.00 -17.97
CA MET A 181 0.97 -4.66 -16.71
C MET A 181 0.07 -3.81 -15.81
N LEU A 182 0.14 -2.47 -15.88
CA LEU A 182 -0.72 -1.59 -15.08
C LEU A 182 -2.17 -1.65 -15.59
N LYS A 183 -2.37 -1.55 -16.92
CA LYS A 183 -3.66 -1.70 -17.57
C LYS A 183 -4.27 -3.08 -17.27
N LEU A 184 -3.50 -4.13 -17.51
CA LEU A 184 -3.93 -5.51 -17.26
C LEU A 184 -4.33 -5.76 -15.79
N THR A 185 -3.55 -5.27 -14.81
CA THR A 185 -3.90 -5.43 -13.40
C THR A 185 -5.12 -4.60 -12.99
N SER A 186 -5.37 -3.46 -13.63
CA SER A 186 -6.57 -2.65 -13.41
C SER A 186 -7.80 -3.37 -13.95
N GLU A 187 -7.73 -3.91 -15.16
CA GLU A 187 -8.81 -4.72 -15.76
C GLU A 187 -9.08 -5.98 -14.93
N ALA A 188 -8.03 -6.66 -14.43
CA ALA A 188 -8.19 -7.83 -13.57
C ALA A 188 -8.92 -7.51 -12.26
N ARG A 189 -8.69 -6.33 -11.67
CA ARG A 189 -9.45 -5.89 -10.49
C ARG A 189 -10.93 -5.63 -10.82
N MET A 190 -11.20 -4.99 -11.95
CA MET A 190 -12.58 -4.77 -12.42
C MET A 190 -13.30 -6.10 -12.69
N MET A 191 -12.65 -7.01 -13.41
CA MET A 191 -13.17 -8.36 -13.68
C MET A 191 -13.47 -9.14 -12.39
N ALA A 192 -12.63 -8.99 -11.36
CA ALA A 192 -12.85 -9.65 -10.08
C ALA A 192 -14.07 -9.13 -9.30
N ILE A 193 -14.55 -7.93 -9.61
CA ILE A 193 -15.81 -7.38 -9.08
C ILE A 193 -16.98 -7.90 -9.91
N ASP A 194 -16.93 -7.63 -11.23
CA ASP A 194 -17.94 -8.07 -12.18
C ASP A 194 -17.33 -8.15 -13.59
N PRO A 195 -17.46 -9.30 -14.30
CA PRO A 195 -16.92 -9.47 -15.64
C PRO A 195 -17.37 -8.42 -16.67
N ARG A 196 -18.60 -7.90 -16.51
CA ARG A 196 -19.18 -6.88 -17.39
C ARG A 196 -18.43 -5.54 -17.38
N LEU A 197 -17.61 -5.28 -16.35
CA LEU A 197 -16.76 -4.09 -16.30
C LEU A 197 -15.57 -4.15 -17.26
N VAL A 198 -15.27 -5.34 -17.79
CA VAL A 198 -14.18 -5.58 -18.75
C VAL A 198 -14.72 -6.01 -20.09
N ASP A 199 -15.68 -6.91 -20.11
CA ASP A 199 -16.39 -7.38 -21.29
C ASP A 199 -17.88 -7.04 -21.19
N PRO A 200 -18.36 -6.02 -21.90
CA PRO A 200 -19.79 -5.64 -21.89
C PRO A 200 -20.73 -6.74 -22.38
N ASN A 201 -20.21 -7.76 -23.11
CA ASN A 201 -20.99 -8.89 -23.58
C ASN A 201 -21.06 -10.05 -22.57
N ALA A 202 -20.31 -9.97 -21.49
CA ALA A 202 -20.43 -10.93 -20.41
C ALA A 202 -21.84 -10.88 -19.83
N GLY A 203 -22.47 -12.04 -19.69
CA GLY A 203 -23.81 -12.17 -19.11
C GLY A 203 -23.84 -11.74 -17.65
N ASN A 204 -25.04 -11.38 -17.16
CA ASN A 204 -25.23 -11.19 -15.73
C ASN A 204 -25.24 -12.53 -15.01
N ASP A 205 -24.20 -12.80 -14.24
CA ASP A 205 -24.06 -14.04 -13.47
C ASP A 205 -24.56 -13.80 -12.03
N PRO A 206 -25.62 -14.51 -11.57
CA PRO A 206 -26.14 -14.36 -10.22
C PRO A 206 -25.10 -14.63 -9.12
N GLU A 207 -24.10 -15.46 -9.40
CA GLU A 207 -23.02 -15.82 -8.48
C GLU A 207 -21.85 -14.81 -8.49
N SER A 208 -21.94 -13.75 -9.30
CA SER A 208 -20.92 -12.69 -9.28
C SER A 208 -20.89 -11.98 -7.92
N LYS A 209 -19.71 -11.51 -7.53
CA LYS A 209 -19.55 -10.80 -6.24
C LYS A 209 -20.54 -9.64 -6.07
N LEU A 210 -20.79 -8.92 -7.16
CA LEU A 210 -21.73 -7.78 -7.13
C LEU A 210 -23.14 -8.26 -6.83
N ASN A 211 -23.62 -9.30 -7.51
CA ASN A 211 -24.98 -9.81 -7.31
C ASN A 211 -25.15 -10.47 -5.95
N VAL A 212 -24.15 -11.22 -5.48
CA VAL A 212 -24.18 -11.78 -4.12
C VAL A 212 -24.23 -10.67 -3.06
N CYS A 213 -23.41 -9.62 -3.21
CA CYS A 213 -23.41 -8.48 -2.29
C CYS A 213 -24.72 -7.67 -2.27
N ILE A 214 -25.50 -7.68 -3.38
CA ILE A 214 -26.81 -7.00 -3.44
C ILE A 214 -27.90 -7.85 -2.77
N ASN A 215 -27.78 -9.16 -2.83
CA ASN A 215 -28.78 -10.10 -2.33
C ASN A 215 -28.62 -10.43 -0.83
N GLU A 216 -27.50 -10.07 -0.21
CA GLU A 216 -27.25 -10.10 1.23
C GLU A 216 -27.80 -8.84 1.94
#